data_206812047479cbdca13d5744535370ae
#
_entry.id   206812047479cbdca13d5744535370ae
#
_cell.length_a   1.000
_cell.length_b   1.000
_cell.length_c   1.000
_cell.angle_alpha   90.00
_cell.angle_beta   90.00
_cell.angle_gamma   90.00
#
_symmetry.space_group_name_H-M   'P 1'
#
loop_
_entity.id
_entity.type
_entity.pdbx_description
1 polymer ?
#
loop_
_entity_poly.entity_id
_entity_poly.type
_entity_poly.pdbx_seq_one_letter_code
_entity_poly.pdbx_strand_id
1 'polypeptide(L)'
;EGVEKFVDYLVGAVEKTEPKTMYYKYWISEDKSKVSLIEVYHSNEDAIFHMNAFDKAAHKDKFIETFVITNFQVLGNTNQDLKDAMAAFTKDHRSLMNGFNRDMN
;
A
#
# COMPACT_ATOMS: atom_id res chain seq x y z
N GLU A 1 16.69 6.85 10.02
CA GLU A 1 16.44 6.56 11.44
C GLU A 1 15.02 6.89 11.84
N GLY A 2 14.61 8.15 11.68
CA GLY A 2 13.23 8.54 11.92
C GLY A 2 12.25 7.83 11.00
N VAL A 3 12.65 7.60 9.76
CA VAL A 3 11.83 6.89 8.78
C VAL A 3 11.62 5.45 9.22
N GLU A 4 12.68 4.78 9.70
CA GLU A 4 12.57 3.39 10.11
C GLU A 4 11.62 3.23 11.29
N LYS A 5 11.70 4.14 12.26
CA LYS A 5 10.76 4.10 13.40
C LYS A 5 9.33 4.37 12.97
N PHE A 6 9.15 5.30 12.04
CA PHE A 6 7.82 5.59 11.52
C PHE A 6 7.23 4.39 10.78
N VAL A 7 8.06 3.71 9.98
CA VAL A 7 7.63 2.50 9.26
C VAL A 7 7.26 1.40 10.26
N ASP A 8 8.04 1.22 11.34
CA ASP A 8 7.69 0.26 12.38
C ASP A 8 6.30 0.56 12.96
N TYR A 9 6.00 1.83 13.20
CA TYR A 9 4.70 2.24 13.67
C TYR A 9 3.60 1.91 12.65
N LEU A 10 3.83 2.22 11.37
CA LEU A 10 2.85 1.98 10.33
C LEU A 10 2.53 0.49 10.18
N VAL A 11 3.58 -0.33 10.17
CA VAL A 11 3.40 -1.78 10.05
C VAL A 11 2.60 -2.33 11.22
N GLY A 12 2.94 -1.90 12.44
CA GLY A 12 2.22 -2.33 13.62
C GLY A 12 0.76 -1.91 13.61
N ALA A 13 0.48 -0.69 13.14
CA ALA A 13 -0.88 -0.17 13.09
C ALA A 13 -1.74 -0.96 12.09
N VAL A 14 -1.19 -1.23 10.90
CA VAL A 14 -1.92 -1.97 9.87
C VAL A 14 -2.15 -3.42 10.31
N GLU A 15 -1.11 -4.05 10.86
CA GLU A 15 -1.22 -5.43 11.32
C GLU A 15 -2.33 -5.58 12.37
N LYS A 16 -2.42 -4.61 13.26
CA LYS A 16 -3.38 -4.65 14.37
C LYS A 16 -4.81 -4.34 13.94
N THR A 17 -5.01 -3.43 13.00
CA THR A 17 -6.33 -2.91 12.68
C THR A 17 -6.90 -3.38 11.34
N GLU A 18 -6.11 -4.05 10.50
CA GLU A 18 -6.53 -4.44 9.16
C GLU A 18 -6.23 -5.92 8.92
N PRO A 19 -7.01 -6.82 9.54
CA PRO A 19 -6.70 -8.25 9.46
C PRO A 19 -6.81 -8.85 8.06
N LYS A 20 -7.44 -8.16 7.11
CA LYS A 20 -7.57 -8.67 5.75
C LYS A 20 -6.50 -8.16 4.79
N THR A 21 -5.57 -7.33 5.26
CA THR A 21 -4.41 -6.97 4.48
C THR A 21 -3.45 -8.15 4.50
N MET A 22 -3.18 -8.72 3.34
CA MET A 22 -2.40 -9.97 3.24
C MET A 22 -0.91 -9.73 3.28
N TYR A 23 -0.47 -8.62 2.74
CA TYR A 23 0.95 -8.34 2.58
C TYR A 23 1.12 -6.84 2.71
N TYR A 24 2.06 -6.42 3.55
CA TYR A 24 2.30 -5.00 3.78
C TYR A 24 3.75 -4.87 4.21
N LYS A 25 4.63 -4.63 3.23
CA LYS A 25 6.06 -4.60 3.51
C LYS A 25 6.73 -3.39 2.87
N TYR A 26 7.63 -2.81 3.60
CA TYR A 26 8.46 -1.70 3.15
C TYR A 26 9.86 -2.23 2.86
N TRP A 27 10.45 -1.77 1.78
CA TRP A 27 11.78 -2.15 1.33
C TRP A 27 12.59 -0.87 1.14
N ILE A 28 13.81 -0.84 1.67
CA ILE A 28 14.62 0.38 1.63
C ILE A 28 15.90 0.12 0.85
N SER A 29 16.32 1.12 0.05
CA SER A 29 17.56 1.03 -0.72
C SER A 29 18.77 1.10 0.20
N GLU A 30 19.94 0.64 -0.31
CA GLU A 30 21.16 0.61 0.48
C GLU A 30 21.57 1.99 0.96
N ASP A 31 21.40 3.01 0.12
CA ASP A 31 21.72 4.39 0.47
C ASP A 31 20.61 5.07 1.29
N LYS A 32 19.52 4.33 1.55
CA LYS A 32 18.39 4.76 2.37
C LYS A 32 17.63 5.96 1.81
N SER A 33 17.75 6.20 0.51
CA SER A 33 17.08 7.34 -0.12
C SER A 33 15.73 6.96 -0.76
N LYS A 34 15.48 5.67 -0.99
CA LYS A 34 14.28 5.21 -1.70
C LYS A 34 13.61 4.09 -0.93
N VAL A 35 12.29 4.16 -0.87
CA VAL A 35 11.48 3.16 -0.19
C VAL A 35 10.44 2.63 -1.17
N SER A 36 10.26 1.31 -1.18
CA SER A 36 9.17 0.67 -1.92
C SER A 36 8.20 0.07 -0.92
N LEU A 37 6.92 0.27 -1.14
CA LEU A 37 5.86 -0.33 -0.34
C LEU A 37 5.06 -1.25 -1.24
N ILE A 38 4.92 -2.50 -0.83
CA ILE A 38 4.12 -3.48 -1.54
C ILE A 38 2.98 -3.92 -0.63
N GLU A 39 1.76 -3.81 -1.14
CA GLU A 39 0.54 -4.18 -0.41
C GLU A 39 -0.26 -5.16 -1.25
N VAL A 40 -0.81 -6.19 -0.64
CA VAL A 40 -1.62 -7.19 -1.34
C VAL A 40 -2.92 -7.41 -0.58
N TYR A 41 -4.02 -7.47 -1.32
CA TYR A 41 -5.36 -7.67 -0.81
C TYR A 41 -6.06 -8.78 -1.58
N HIS A 42 -7.00 -9.48 -0.93
CA HIS A 42 -7.79 -10.53 -1.59
C HIS A 42 -8.82 -9.97 -2.56
N SER A 43 -9.31 -8.75 -2.30
CA SER A 43 -10.44 -8.22 -3.04
C SER A 43 -10.36 -6.71 -3.14
N ASN A 44 -11.16 -6.16 -4.05
CA ASN A 44 -11.31 -4.71 -4.16
C ASN A 44 -11.80 -4.11 -2.84
N GLU A 45 -12.73 -4.79 -2.18
CA GLU A 45 -13.30 -4.30 -0.93
C GLU A 45 -12.26 -4.20 0.18
N ASP A 46 -11.36 -5.17 0.26
CA ASP A 46 -10.32 -5.14 1.28
C ASP A 46 -9.32 -4.01 1.03
N ALA A 47 -9.00 -3.75 -0.24
CA ALA A 47 -8.15 -2.62 -0.60
C ALA A 47 -8.84 -1.29 -0.28
N ILE A 48 -10.13 -1.19 -0.55
CA ILE A 48 -10.91 0.02 -0.23
C ILE A 48 -10.93 0.22 1.29
N PHE A 49 -11.10 -0.85 2.06
CA PHE A 49 -11.07 -0.75 3.51
C PHE A 49 -9.76 -0.14 3.99
N HIS A 50 -8.63 -0.57 3.41
CA HIS A 50 -7.34 -0.01 3.76
C HIS A 50 -7.28 1.49 3.41
N MET A 51 -7.74 1.87 2.23
CA MET A 51 -7.69 3.26 1.80
C MET A 51 -8.55 4.16 2.70
N ASN A 52 -9.72 3.66 3.10
CA ASN A 52 -10.57 4.41 4.02
C ASN A 52 -9.93 4.54 5.39
N ALA A 53 -9.29 3.47 5.87
CA ALA A 53 -8.59 3.50 7.16
C ALA A 53 -7.44 4.50 7.11
N PHE A 54 -6.67 4.51 6.03
CA PHE A 54 -5.56 5.44 5.85
C PHE A 54 -6.07 6.88 5.84
N ASP A 55 -7.17 7.13 5.13
CA ASP A 55 -7.72 8.48 4.99
C ASP A 55 -8.11 9.07 6.35
N LYS A 56 -8.54 8.22 7.29
CA LYS A 56 -8.97 8.64 8.62
C LYS A 56 -7.88 8.51 9.67
N ALA A 57 -6.71 7.98 9.30
CA ALA A 57 -5.67 7.67 10.27
C ALA A 57 -4.98 8.94 10.76
N ALA A 58 -4.61 8.93 12.04
CA ALA A 58 -3.86 10.04 12.62
C ALA A 58 -2.51 10.25 11.94
N HIS A 59 -1.95 9.20 11.35
CA HIS A 59 -0.62 9.25 10.72
C HIS A 59 -0.64 9.66 9.25
N LYS A 60 -1.81 9.98 8.69
CA LYS A 60 -1.91 10.27 7.25
C LYS A 60 -1.01 11.43 6.84
N ASP A 61 -1.08 12.53 7.58
CA ASP A 61 -0.30 13.73 7.22
C ASP A 61 1.19 13.45 7.29
N LYS A 62 1.63 12.75 8.33
CA LYS A 62 3.04 12.42 8.48
C LYS A 62 3.52 11.50 7.36
N PHE A 63 2.67 10.56 6.92
CA PHE A 63 2.98 9.68 5.81
C PHE A 63 3.24 10.50 4.54
N ILE A 64 2.34 11.44 4.25
CA ILE A 64 2.43 12.26 3.05
C ILE A 64 3.65 13.17 3.11
N GLU A 65 3.99 13.67 4.30
CA GLU A 65 5.19 14.50 4.47
C GLU A 65 6.48 13.69 4.33
N THR A 66 6.45 12.44 4.80
CA THR A 66 7.65 11.61 4.85
C THR A 66 8.01 11.03 3.48
N PHE A 67 7.00 10.64 2.70
CA PHE A 67 7.22 9.95 1.44
C PHE A 67 6.71 10.77 0.26
N VAL A 68 7.62 11.05 -0.68
CA VAL A 68 7.25 11.63 -1.96
C VAL A 68 6.96 10.47 -2.90
N ILE A 69 5.70 10.35 -3.33
CA ILE A 69 5.29 9.24 -4.20
C ILE A 69 5.75 9.55 -5.63
N THR A 70 6.66 8.71 -6.14
CA THR A 70 7.19 8.87 -7.49
C THR A 70 6.63 7.85 -8.46
N ASN A 71 6.05 6.76 -7.95
CA ASN A 71 5.51 5.70 -8.77
C ASN A 71 4.44 4.95 -7.98
N PHE A 72 3.29 4.69 -8.61
CA PHE A 72 2.18 4.05 -7.91
C PHE A 72 1.30 3.35 -8.94
N GLN A 73 1.24 2.02 -8.88
CA GLN A 73 0.35 1.25 -9.72
C GLN A 73 -0.53 0.35 -8.87
N VAL A 74 -1.73 0.07 -9.37
CA VAL A 74 -2.63 -0.91 -8.77
C VAL A 74 -2.74 -2.07 -9.76
N LEU A 75 -2.33 -3.26 -9.33
CA LEU A 75 -2.26 -4.44 -10.18
C LEU A 75 -3.42 -5.37 -9.85
N GLY A 76 -4.22 -5.72 -10.85
CA GLY A 76 -5.34 -6.62 -10.69
C GLY A 76 -6.58 -6.12 -11.40
N ASN A 77 -7.68 -6.85 -11.25
CA ASN A 77 -8.95 -6.48 -11.88
C ASN A 77 -9.69 -5.52 -10.95
N THR A 78 -9.37 -4.24 -11.06
CA THR A 78 -9.92 -3.24 -10.16
C THR A 78 -11.27 -2.75 -10.66
N ASN A 79 -12.24 -2.67 -9.75
CA ASN A 79 -13.56 -2.14 -10.09
C ASN A 79 -13.57 -0.61 -9.95
N GLN A 80 -14.69 -0.01 -10.34
CA GLN A 80 -14.80 1.44 -10.35
C GLN A 80 -14.69 2.02 -8.93
N ASP A 81 -15.25 1.33 -7.94
CA ASP A 81 -15.19 1.80 -6.56
C ASP A 81 -13.76 1.91 -6.07
N LEU A 82 -12.91 0.92 -6.38
CA LEU A 82 -11.50 1.00 -6.01
C LEU A 82 -10.78 2.10 -6.79
N LYS A 83 -11.07 2.23 -8.08
CA LYS A 83 -10.47 3.30 -8.86
C LYS A 83 -10.80 4.66 -8.28
N ASP A 84 -12.04 4.84 -7.84
CA ASP A 84 -12.45 6.11 -7.21
C ASP A 84 -11.71 6.33 -5.90
N ALA A 85 -11.57 5.29 -5.08
CA ALA A 85 -10.87 5.39 -3.81
C ALA A 85 -9.40 5.73 -3.99
N MET A 86 -8.78 5.30 -5.10
CA MET A 86 -7.37 5.52 -5.38
C MET A 86 -7.09 6.80 -6.14
N ALA A 87 -8.11 7.48 -6.65
CA ALA A 87 -7.94 8.56 -7.63
C ALA A 87 -7.04 9.70 -7.15
N ALA A 88 -6.99 9.95 -5.83
CA ALA A 88 -6.12 10.99 -5.27
C ALA A 88 -4.64 10.62 -5.36
N PHE A 89 -4.32 9.34 -5.53
CA PHE A 89 -2.94 8.84 -5.52
C PHE A 89 -2.50 8.35 -6.87
N THR A 90 -3.35 7.63 -7.60
CA THR A 90 -2.97 7.05 -8.89
C THR A 90 -4.18 6.75 -9.75
N LYS A 91 -3.98 6.86 -11.06
CA LYS A 91 -4.95 6.38 -12.05
C LYS A 91 -4.34 5.25 -12.88
N ASP A 92 -3.20 4.73 -12.48
CA ASP A 92 -2.47 3.68 -13.20
C ASP A 92 -2.92 2.31 -12.68
N HIS A 93 -3.94 1.75 -13.30
CA HIS A 93 -4.48 0.43 -12.96
C HIS A 93 -4.14 -0.54 -14.09
N ARG A 94 -3.55 -1.68 -13.73
CA ARG A 94 -3.08 -2.66 -14.72
C ARG A 94 -3.65 -4.03 -14.42
N SER A 95 -4.40 -4.57 -15.37
CA SER A 95 -4.97 -5.91 -15.27
C SER A 95 -3.92 -6.97 -15.58
N LEU A 96 -4.09 -8.16 -15.03
CA LEU A 96 -3.19 -9.26 -15.30
C LEU A 96 -3.22 -9.57 -16.79
N MET A 97 -2.04 -9.55 -17.42
CA MET A 97 -1.90 -9.93 -18.80
C MET A 97 -1.58 -11.43 -18.92
N ASN A 98 -0.60 -11.89 -18.15
CA ASN A 98 -0.21 -13.29 -18.14
C ASN A 98 0.80 -13.52 -17.02
N GLY A 99 0.83 -14.74 -16.49
CA GLY A 99 1.78 -15.08 -15.46
C GLY A 99 1.32 -16.26 -14.64
N PHE A 100 2.15 -16.72 -13.73
CA PHE A 100 1.80 -17.81 -12.83
C PHE A 100 2.45 -17.59 -11.46
N ASN A 101 1.92 -18.27 -10.47
CA ASN A 101 2.49 -18.30 -9.13
C ASN A 101 2.98 -19.69 -8.82
N ARG A 102 4.08 -19.77 -8.07
CA ARG A 102 4.45 -21.01 -7.38
C ARG A 102 4.28 -20.77 -5.89
N ASP A 103 4.38 -21.84 -5.14
CA ASP A 103 4.32 -21.73 -3.69
C ASP A 103 5.53 -20.92 -3.22
N MET A 104 5.26 -19.85 -2.47
CA MET A 104 6.31 -18.89 -2.09
C MET A 104 6.39 -18.77 -0.57
N ASN A 105 6.73 -19.81 0.09
CA ASN A 105 6.85 -19.80 1.56
C ASN A 105 7.92 -18.86 2.10
#